data_b52fff3e076cb4714994cc0c81ce9972
#
_entry.id   b52fff3e076cb4714994cc0c81ce9972
#
_cell.length_a   1.000
_cell.length_b   1.000
_cell.length_c   1.000
_cell.angle_alpha   90.00
_cell.angle_beta   90.00
_cell.angle_gamma   90.00
#
_symmetry.space_group_name_H-M   'P 1'
#
loop_
_entity.id
_entity.type
_entity.pdbx_description
1 polymer ?
#
loop_
_entity_poly.entity_id
_entity_poly.type
_entity_poly.pdbx_seq_one_letter_code
_entity_poly.pdbx_strand_id
1 'polypeptide(L)'
;MNSKKFNVYKSAVGFDIASGLLLIAGLVVGIILGFSSTIVVSSSAILNTVIAILIFMLVLFIYLAVRYEAYTGFTAILAVAHNVMLTTALVCIFRLPINDSFMMVIMAVCGLTAINNLVLFANKMEYHKTENREQLVNSMVGEKLKSLILINCVIFTAVMLMIFTFDKSIIMFVRPMLIGIIATMYSSIFMVAPFWGYFVKEKKVRKQDNLVEKDYIK
;
A
#
# COMPACT_ATOMS: atom_id res chain seq x y z
N MET A 1 8.35 -11.95 30.10
CA MET A 1 8.82 -12.31 28.74
C MET A 1 8.73 -11.08 27.86
N ASN A 2 9.85 -10.37 27.68
CA ASN A 2 9.92 -9.13 26.91
C ASN A 2 9.89 -9.50 25.41
N SER A 3 8.71 -9.63 24.83
CA SER A 3 8.62 -9.69 23.36
C SER A 3 9.02 -8.30 22.85
N LYS A 4 10.16 -8.20 22.20
CA LYS A 4 10.57 -6.99 21.45
C LYS A 4 9.44 -6.73 20.46
N LYS A 5 8.52 -5.82 20.78
CA LYS A 5 7.47 -5.40 19.84
C LYS A 5 8.18 -4.92 18.58
N PHE A 6 7.89 -5.57 17.45
CA PHE A 6 8.47 -5.18 16.16
C PHE A 6 8.10 -3.73 15.86
N ASN A 7 9.11 -2.91 15.61
CA ASN A 7 8.94 -1.48 15.42
C ASN A 7 8.85 -1.18 13.92
N VAL A 8 7.60 -1.09 13.41
CA VAL A 8 7.32 -0.84 12.00
C VAL A 8 7.89 0.50 11.54
N TYR A 9 7.75 1.55 12.35
CA TYR A 9 8.20 2.89 12.00
C TYR A 9 9.72 2.96 11.76
N LYS A 10 10.53 2.34 12.63
CA LYS A 10 11.99 2.30 12.45
C LYS A 10 12.42 1.38 11.31
N SER A 11 11.69 0.31 11.09
CA SER A 11 11.99 -0.64 10.03
C SER A 11 11.58 -0.13 8.64
N ALA A 12 10.65 0.83 8.55
CA ALA A 12 10.10 1.34 7.30
C ALA A 12 11.17 1.81 6.31
N VAL A 13 12.16 2.57 6.78
CA VAL A 13 13.24 3.10 5.92
C VAL A 13 13.98 1.97 5.18
N GLY A 14 14.27 0.85 5.88
CA GLY A 14 14.91 -0.32 5.26
C GLY A 14 14.02 -0.98 4.21
N PHE A 15 12.72 -1.07 4.50
CA PHE A 15 11.74 -1.65 3.58
C PHE A 15 11.45 -0.73 2.37
N ASP A 16 11.44 0.59 2.56
CA ASP A 16 11.28 1.56 1.48
C ASP A 16 12.47 1.53 0.52
N ILE A 17 13.70 1.40 1.06
CA ILE A 17 14.91 1.22 0.25
C ILE A 17 14.84 -0.10 -0.53
N ALA A 18 14.44 -1.19 0.11
CA ALA A 18 14.30 -2.50 -0.54
C ALA A 18 13.27 -2.46 -1.69
N SER A 19 12.11 -1.82 -1.48
CA SER A 19 11.10 -1.66 -2.53
C SER A 19 11.59 -0.77 -3.67
N GLY A 20 12.33 0.29 -3.37
CA GLY A 20 12.97 1.14 -4.37
C GLY A 20 13.99 0.38 -5.23
N LEU A 21 14.81 -0.47 -4.61
CA LEU A 21 15.74 -1.34 -5.34
C LEU A 21 15.02 -2.36 -6.22
N LEU A 22 13.91 -2.93 -5.75
CA LEU A 22 13.08 -3.83 -6.56
C LEU A 22 12.45 -3.11 -7.77
N LEU A 23 12.01 -1.86 -7.60
CA LEU A 23 11.50 -1.05 -8.70
C LEU A 23 12.57 -0.80 -9.75
N ILE A 24 13.78 -0.41 -9.34
CA ILE A 24 14.92 -0.19 -10.24
C ILE A 24 15.29 -1.51 -10.94
N ALA A 25 15.40 -2.60 -10.20
CA ALA A 25 15.72 -3.92 -10.77
C ALA A 25 14.67 -4.35 -11.81
N GLY A 26 13.38 -4.17 -11.53
CA GLY A 26 12.29 -4.49 -12.45
C GLY A 26 12.34 -3.64 -13.72
N LEU A 27 12.64 -2.35 -13.59
CA LEU A 27 12.80 -1.44 -14.72
C LEU A 27 14.01 -1.85 -15.58
N VAL A 28 15.16 -2.14 -14.97
CA VAL A 28 16.36 -2.60 -15.66
C VAL A 28 16.11 -3.91 -16.39
N VAL A 29 15.48 -4.89 -15.72
CA VAL A 29 15.12 -6.17 -16.34
C VAL A 29 14.16 -5.95 -17.52
N GLY A 30 13.15 -5.10 -17.36
CA GLY A 30 12.21 -4.74 -18.43
C GLY A 30 12.93 -4.12 -19.65
N ILE A 31 13.90 -3.25 -19.43
CA ILE A 31 14.66 -2.61 -20.52
C ILE A 31 15.63 -3.61 -21.18
N ILE A 32 16.43 -4.37 -20.40
CA ILE A 32 17.47 -5.28 -20.92
C ILE A 32 16.86 -6.45 -21.67
N LEU A 33 15.77 -7.04 -21.14
CA LEU A 33 15.14 -8.19 -21.78
C LEU A 33 14.25 -7.82 -22.96
N GLY A 34 14.20 -6.55 -23.29
CA GLY A 34 13.42 -6.01 -24.39
C GLY A 34 11.92 -6.11 -24.13
N PHE A 35 11.28 -5.00 -23.91
CA PHE A 35 9.82 -4.90 -23.86
C PHE A 35 9.12 -5.54 -25.09
N SER A 36 9.87 -5.79 -26.15
CA SER A 36 9.32 -6.18 -27.46
C SER A 36 8.83 -7.63 -27.57
N SER A 37 9.30 -8.56 -26.73
CA SER A 37 8.95 -9.98 -26.86
C SER A 37 7.93 -10.48 -25.83
N THR A 38 7.68 -9.72 -24.75
CA THR A 38 6.78 -10.11 -23.65
C THR A 38 5.56 -9.20 -23.50
N ILE A 39 5.54 -8.04 -24.18
CA ILE A 39 4.41 -7.10 -24.13
C ILE A 39 3.56 -7.27 -25.37
N VAL A 40 2.38 -7.83 -25.18
CA VAL A 40 1.32 -7.96 -26.19
C VAL A 40 0.07 -7.30 -25.63
N VAL A 41 0.09 -5.97 -25.55
CA VAL A 41 -1.04 -5.18 -25.04
C VAL A 41 -1.50 -4.22 -26.13
N SER A 42 -2.80 -4.13 -26.33
CA SER A 42 -3.38 -3.17 -27.26
C SER A 42 -3.19 -1.73 -26.73
N SER A 43 -2.89 -0.79 -27.63
CA SER A 43 -2.74 0.62 -27.26
C SER A 43 -3.99 1.19 -26.61
N SER A 44 -5.16 0.73 -27.01
CA SER A 44 -6.44 1.11 -26.39
C SER A 44 -6.59 0.57 -24.98
N ALA A 45 -6.12 -0.65 -24.69
CA ALA A 45 -6.16 -1.21 -23.33
C ALA A 45 -5.25 -0.43 -22.40
N ILE A 46 -4.06 -0.04 -22.84
CA ILE A 46 -3.15 0.80 -22.06
C ILE A 46 -3.79 2.15 -21.74
N LEU A 47 -4.29 2.85 -22.76
CA LEU A 47 -4.89 4.17 -22.58
C LEU A 47 -6.11 4.13 -21.65
N ASN A 48 -7.02 3.17 -21.86
CA ASN A 48 -8.20 3.00 -21.02
C ASN A 48 -7.83 2.69 -19.57
N THR A 49 -6.82 1.84 -19.36
CA THR A 49 -6.33 1.50 -18.01
C THR A 49 -5.73 2.72 -17.31
N VAL A 50 -4.90 3.51 -18.00
CA VAL A 50 -4.31 4.73 -17.45
C VAL A 50 -5.40 5.73 -17.06
N ILE A 51 -6.38 5.98 -17.93
CA ILE A 51 -7.51 6.88 -17.64
C ILE A 51 -8.30 6.36 -16.44
N ALA A 52 -8.60 5.06 -16.39
CA ALA A 52 -9.34 4.45 -15.29
C ALA A 52 -8.58 4.57 -13.95
N ILE A 53 -7.26 4.37 -13.95
CA ILE A 53 -6.43 4.56 -12.75
C ILE A 53 -6.45 6.02 -12.29
N LEU A 54 -6.33 6.98 -13.19
CA LEU A 54 -6.37 8.40 -12.85
C LEU A 54 -7.72 8.79 -12.22
N ILE A 55 -8.83 8.34 -12.81
CA ILE A 55 -10.17 8.57 -12.26
C ILE A 55 -10.29 7.89 -10.90
N PHE A 56 -9.85 6.65 -10.77
CA PHE A 56 -9.87 5.90 -9.50
C PHE A 56 -9.07 6.62 -8.41
N MET A 57 -7.86 7.09 -8.73
CA MET A 57 -7.02 7.83 -7.78
C MET A 57 -7.69 9.13 -7.34
N LEU A 58 -8.33 9.86 -8.26
CA LEU A 58 -9.06 11.08 -7.95
C LEU A 58 -10.23 10.81 -7.00
N VAL A 59 -11.05 9.80 -7.29
CA VAL A 59 -12.19 9.40 -6.44
C VAL A 59 -11.72 8.96 -5.06
N LEU A 60 -10.67 8.13 -4.99
CA LEU A 60 -10.08 7.67 -3.74
C LEU A 60 -9.53 8.85 -2.91
N PHE A 61 -8.85 9.79 -3.57
CA PHE A 61 -8.36 11.00 -2.92
C PHE A 61 -9.49 11.83 -2.29
N ILE A 62 -10.50 12.16 -3.10
CA ILE A 62 -11.64 12.96 -2.64
C ILE A 62 -12.32 12.26 -1.46
N TYR A 63 -12.59 10.96 -1.57
CA TYR A 63 -13.22 10.19 -0.51
C TYR A 63 -12.42 10.24 0.81
N LEU A 64 -11.11 9.96 0.75
CA LEU A 64 -10.27 9.94 1.95
C LEU A 64 -9.98 11.35 2.50
N ALA A 65 -9.86 12.35 1.63
CA ALA A 65 -9.66 13.74 2.05
C ALA A 65 -10.88 14.29 2.78
N VAL A 66 -12.09 13.98 2.31
CA VAL A 66 -13.36 14.38 2.94
C VAL A 66 -13.61 13.60 4.23
N ARG A 67 -13.34 12.28 4.21
CA ARG A 67 -13.63 11.39 5.34
C ARG A 67 -12.65 11.53 6.49
N TYR A 68 -11.38 11.80 6.20
CA TYR A 68 -10.30 11.89 7.18
C TYR A 68 -9.59 13.23 7.10
N GLU A 69 -8.60 13.36 6.25
CA GLU A 69 -7.81 14.59 6.02
C GLU A 69 -7.08 14.49 4.66
N ALA A 70 -6.77 15.64 4.05
CA ALA A 70 -6.15 15.70 2.73
C ALA A 70 -4.83 14.89 2.64
N TYR A 71 -3.99 14.90 3.68
CA TYR A 71 -2.75 14.12 3.67
C TYR A 71 -2.96 12.60 3.69
N THR A 72 -4.09 12.12 4.26
CA THR A 72 -4.47 10.70 4.18
C THR A 72 -4.82 10.31 2.75
N GLY A 73 -5.56 11.16 2.04
CA GLY A 73 -5.85 10.97 0.62
C GLY A 73 -4.58 10.98 -0.23
N PHE A 74 -3.66 11.91 0.04
CA PHE A 74 -2.38 11.97 -0.66
C PHE A 74 -1.53 10.71 -0.45
N THR A 75 -1.43 10.22 0.79
CA THR A 75 -0.72 8.96 1.10
C THR A 75 -1.35 7.77 0.37
N ALA A 76 -2.67 7.72 0.26
CA ALA A 76 -3.36 6.64 -0.44
C ALA A 76 -3.08 6.64 -1.95
N ILE A 77 -3.06 7.81 -2.59
CA ILE A 77 -2.66 7.94 -4.01
C ILE A 77 -1.24 7.42 -4.22
N LEU A 78 -0.32 7.86 -3.36
CA LEU A 78 1.08 7.44 -3.44
C LEU A 78 1.22 5.92 -3.29
N ALA A 79 0.43 5.32 -2.39
CA ALA A 79 0.37 3.87 -2.23
C ALA A 79 -0.13 3.15 -3.49
N VAL A 80 -1.18 3.68 -4.14
CA VAL A 80 -1.68 3.11 -5.40
C VAL A 80 -0.61 3.18 -6.48
N ALA A 81 0.01 4.34 -6.69
CA ALA A 81 1.08 4.50 -7.67
C ALA A 81 2.24 3.54 -7.41
N HIS A 82 2.71 3.48 -6.15
CA HIS A 82 3.79 2.57 -5.75
C HIS A 82 3.43 1.09 -6.01
N ASN A 83 2.23 0.65 -5.64
CA ASN A 83 1.81 -0.74 -5.80
C ASN A 83 1.65 -1.15 -7.26
N VAL A 84 1.16 -0.26 -8.13
CA VAL A 84 1.13 -0.47 -9.57
C VAL A 84 2.54 -0.65 -10.11
N MET A 85 3.46 0.25 -9.74
CA MET A 85 4.86 0.16 -10.16
C MET A 85 5.55 -1.09 -9.63
N LEU A 86 5.37 -1.42 -8.35
CA LEU A 86 5.98 -2.58 -7.70
C LEU A 86 5.45 -3.90 -8.31
N THR A 87 4.15 -4.01 -8.53
CA THR A 87 3.56 -5.19 -9.18
C THR A 87 4.10 -5.36 -10.60
N THR A 88 4.17 -4.28 -11.37
CA THR A 88 4.73 -4.31 -12.73
C THR A 88 6.21 -4.71 -12.72
N ALA A 89 7.01 -4.14 -11.81
CA ALA A 89 8.42 -4.48 -11.65
C ALA A 89 8.64 -5.96 -11.32
N LEU A 90 7.85 -6.50 -10.38
CA LEU A 90 7.93 -7.92 -10.01
C LEU A 90 7.50 -8.83 -11.16
N VAL A 91 6.45 -8.47 -11.90
CA VAL A 91 6.00 -9.22 -13.09
C VAL A 91 7.10 -9.26 -14.15
N CYS A 92 7.83 -8.14 -14.36
CA CYS A 92 8.99 -8.09 -15.26
C CYS A 92 10.14 -8.99 -14.76
N ILE A 93 10.47 -8.94 -13.46
CA ILE A 93 11.52 -9.78 -12.84
C ILE A 93 11.22 -11.27 -13.02
N PHE A 94 9.95 -11.66 -12.79
CA PHE A 94 9.51 -13.05 -12.96
C PHE A 94 9.24 -13.44 -14.42
N ARG A 95 9.47 -12.53 -15.36
CA ARG A 95 9.28 -12.74 -16.81
C ARG A 95 7.88 -13.23 -17.16
N LEU A 96 6.87 -12.75 -16.46
CA LEU A 96 5.49 -13.05 -16.78
C LEU A 96 5.03 -12.21 -17.98
N PRO A 97 4.15 -12.74 -18.86
CA PRO A 97 3.67 -12.03 -20.02
C PRO A 97 2.81 -10.83 -19.56
N ILE A 98 3.07 -9.67 -20.18
CA ILE A 98 2.28 -8.46 -20.02
C ILE A 98 1.34 -8.37 -21.20
N ASN A 99 0.08 -8.66 -20.97
CA ASN A 99 -1.01 -8.70 -21.96
C ASN A 99 -2.25 -7.95 -21.44
N ASP A 100 -3.33 -7.95 -22.18
CA ASP A 100 -4.58 -7.29 -21.78
C ASP A 100 -5.13 -7.81 -20.43
N SER A 101 -4.90 -9.10 -20.09
CA SER A 101 -5.25 -9.63 -18.77
C SER A 101 -4.46 -8.99 -17.64
N PHE A 102 -3.21 -8.60 -17.88
CA PHE A 102 -2.40 -7.85 -16.90
C PHE A 102 -2.98 -6.47 -16.62
N MET A 103 -3.59 -5.81 -17.60
CA MET A 103 -4.28 -4.52 -17.36
C MET A 103 -5.43 -4.69 -16.37
N MET A 104 -6.16 -5.80 -16.41
CA MET A 104 -7.18 -6.13 -15.39
C MET A 104 -6.57 -6.36 -14.01
N VAL A 105 -5.39 -7.00 -13.94
CA VAL A 105 -4.66 -7.18 -12.68
C VAL A 105 -4.29 -5.84 -12.06
N ILE A 106 -3.79 -4.90 -12.85
CA ILE A 106 -3.44 -3.56 -12.36
C ILE A 106 -4.66 -2.86 -11.75
N MET A 107 -5.83 -2.94 -12.39
CA MET A 107 -7.06 -2.39 -11.83
C MET A 107 -7.47 -3.08 -10.52
N ALA A 108 -7.35 -4.42 -10.45
CA ALA A 108 -7.63 -5.18 -9.23
C ALA A 108 -6.66 -4.82 -8.10
N VAL A 109 -5.38 -4.62 -8.39
CA VAL A 109 -4.35 -4.15 -7.43
C VAL A 109 -4.68 -2.75 -6.91
N CYS A 110 -5.16 -1.83 -7.75
CA CYS A 110 -5.64 -0.52 -7.31
C CYS A 110 -6.79 -0.66 -6.31
N GLY A 111 -7.79 -1.49 -6.62
CA GLY A 111 -8.92 -1.75 -5.73
C GLY A 111 -8.50 -2.38 -4.40
N LEU A 112 -7.60 -3.37 -4.43
CA LEU A 112 -7.08 -4.01 -3.23
C LEU A 112 -6.26 -3.03 -2.38
N THR A 113 -5.46 -2.18 -3.01
CA THR A 113 -4.73 -1.11 -2.31
C THR A 113 -5.69 -0.16 -1.59
N ALA A 114 -6.80 0.22 -2.23
CA ALA A 114 -7.81 1.06 -1.60
C ALA A 114 -8.45 0.37 -0.38
N ILE A 115 -8.82 -0.91 -0.50
CA ILE A 115 -9.36 -1.69 0.62
C ILE A 115 -8.37 -1.72 1.78
N ASN A 116 -7.10 -2.02 1.52
CA ASN A 116 -6.06 -2.05 2.55
C ASN A 116 -5.89 -0.69 3.23
N ASN A 117 -5.92 0.42 2.45
CA ASN A 117 -5.85 1.78 2.99
C ASN A 117 -7.08 2.11 3.86
N LEU A 118 -8.28 1.74 3.43
CA LEU A 118 -9.50 1.95 4.19
C LEU A 118 -9.47 1.18 5.52
N VAL A 119 -9.01 -0.05 5.51
CA VAL A 119 -8.85 -0.86 6.73
C VAL A 119 -7.81 -0.24 7.67
N LEU A 120 -6.68 0.21 7.13
CA LEU A 120 -5.61 0.81 7.90
C LEU A 120 -6.06 2.11 8.59
N PHE A 121 -6.81 2.96 7.89
CA PHE A 121 -7.26 4.26 8.40
C PHE A 121 -8.63 4.21 9.12
N ALA A 122 -9.28 3.06 9.24
CA ALA A 122 -10.64 2.95 9.77
C ALA A 122 -10.84 3.59 11.16
N ASN A 123 -9.85 3.50 12.06
CA ASN A 123 -9.93 4.02 13.44
C ASN A 123 -8.99 5.22 13.68
N LYS A 124 -8.57 5.92 12.62
CA LYS A 124 -7.59 7.01 12.72
C LYS A 124 -7.95 8.06 13.77
N MET A 125 -9.23 8.38 13.96
CA MET A 125 -9.67 9.41 14.91
C MET A 125 -9.32 9.07 16.38
N GLU A 126 -9.16 7.78 16.72
CA GLU A 126 -8.81 7.34 18.07
C GLU A 126 -7.32 7.56 18.40
N TYR A 127 -6.46 7.62 17.36
CA TYR A 127 -5.01 7.74 17.52
C TYR A 127 -4.51 9.16 17.76
N HIS A 128 -5.35 10.19 17.60
CA HIS A 128 -4.95 11.59 17.80
C HIS A 128 -4.54 11.95 19.25
N LYS A 129 -4.67 11.01 20.18
CA LYS A 129 -4.32 11.22 21.60
C LYS A 129 -2.86 10.91 21.93
N THR A 130 -2.09 10.36 20.99
CA THR A 130 -0.71 9.91 21.23
C THR A 130 0.29 10.99 20.82
N GLU A 131 1.27 11.26 21.67
CA GLU A 131 2.23 12.37 21.53
C GLU A 131 3.37 12.09 20.56
N ASN A 132 3.69 10.80 20.31
CA ASN A 132 4.85 10.38 19.52
C ASN A 132 4.40 9.68 18.22
N ARG A 133 4.93 10.17 17.08
CA ARG A 133 4.66 9.60 15.74
C ARG A 133 4.97 8.11 15.66
N GLU A 134 6.09 7.70 16.25
CA GLU A 134 6.49 6.29 16.25
C GLU A 134 5.45 5.40 16.96
N GLN A 135 4.97 5.85 18.13
CA GLN A 135 3.94 5.12 18.86
C GLN A 135 2.62 5.10 18.09
N LEU A 136 2.26 6.21 17.48
CA LEU A 136 1.04 6.35 16.68
C LEU A 136 1.01 5.35 15.52
N VAL A 137 2.08 5.30 14.71
CA VAL A 137 2.19 4.39 13.57
C VAL A 137 2.21 2.92 14.02
N ASN A 138 3.00 2.61 15.05
CA ASN A 138 3.11 1.24 15.56
C ASN A 138 1.80 0.74 16.17
N SER A 139 1.03 1.59 16.86
CA SER A 139 -0.29 1.22 17.40
C SER A 139 -1.30 1.01 16.29
N MET A 140 -1.33 1.90 15.29
CA MET A 140 -2.23 1.79 14.14
C MET A 140 -1.99 0.49 13.36
N VAL A 141 -0.74 0.19 13.03
CA VAL A 141 -0.42 -1.06 12.34
C VAL A 141 -0.70 -2.28 13.22
N GLY A 142 -0.28 -2.26 14.48
CA GLY A 142 -0.47 -3.37 15.41
C GLY A 142 -1.93 -3.76 15.59
N GLU A 143 -2.84 -2.79 15.63
CA GLU A 143 -4.27 -3.02 15.76
C GLU A 143 -4.90 -3.58 14.47
N LYS A 144 -4.48 -3.07 13.30
CA LYS A 144 -5.05 -3.44 12.00
C LYS A 144 -4.35 -4.61 11.32
N LEU A 145 -3.18 -5.03 11.81
CA LEU A 145 -2.35 -6.06 11.18
C LEU A 145 -3.12 -7.37 10.94
N LYS A 146 -3.88 -7.84 11.93
CA LYS A 146 -4.67 -9.07 11.80
C LYS A 146 -5.72 -8.96 10.70
N SER A 147 -6.43 -7.84 10.63
CA SER A 147 -7.45 -7.59 9.61
C SER A 147 -6.84 -7.49 8.22
N LEU A 148 -5.71 -6.79 8.08
CA LEU A 148 -4.99 -6.68 6.81
C LEU A 148 -4.52 -8.05 6.30
N ILE A 149 -3.89 -8.85 7.16
CA ILE A 149 -3.45 -10.19 6.81
C ILE A 149 -4.64 -11.07 6.43
N LEU A 150 -5.70 -11.07 7.24
CA LEU A 150 -6.88 -11.90 6.99
C LEU A 150 -7.53 -11.59 5.64
N ILE A 151 -7.77 -10.31 5.33
CA ILE A 151 -8.38 -9.89 4.07
C ILE A 151 -7.52 -10.33 2.89
N ASN A 152 -6.21 -10.06 2.95
CA ASN A 152 -5.31 -10.43 1.86
C ASN A 152 -5.17 -11.96 1.72
N CYS A 153 -5.17 -12.72 2.82
CA CYS A 153 -5.17 -14.19 2.78
C CYS A 153 -6.44 -14.75 2.15
N VAL A 154 -7.61 -14.20 2.48
CA VAL A 154 -8.89 -14.62 1.88
C VAL A 154 -8.88 -14.36 0.37
N ILE A 155 -8.46 -13.17 -0.07
CA ILE A 155 -8.38 -12.83 -1.49
C ILE A 155 -7.33 -13.70 -2.20
N PHE A 156 -6.17 -13.91 -1.58
CA PHE A 156 -5.13 -14.78 -2.11
C PHE A 156 -5.64 -16.21 -2.33
N THR A 157 -6.34 -16.77 -1.34
CA THR A 157 -6.94 -18.10 -1.44
C THR A 157 -8.00 -18.16 -2.53
N ALA A 158 -8.87 -17.15 -2.63
CA ALA A 158 -9.88 -17.07 -3.68
C ALA A 158 -9.24 -17.05 -5.09
N VAL A 159 -8.20 -16.23 -5.29
CA VAL A 159 -7.47 -16.17 -6.56
C VAL A 159 -6.73 -17.47 -6.87
N MET A 160 -6.15 -18.13 -5.83
CA MET A 160 -5.54 -19.46 -6.01
C MET A 160 -6.55 -20.52 -6.44
N LEU A 161 -7.76 -20.51 -5.89
CA LEU A 161 -8.82 -21.45 -6.25
C LEU A 161 -9.29 -21.28 -7.71
N MET A 162 -9.15 -20.11 -8.31
CA MET A 162 -9.47 -19.90 -9.72
C MET A 162 -8.65 -20.79 -10.66
N ILE A 163 -7.44 -21.21 -10.27
CA ILE A 163 -6.60 -22.12 -11.07
C ILE A 163 -7.27 -23.49 -11.26
N PHE A 164 -8.00 -23.95 -10.23
CA PHE A 164 -8.65 -25.26 -10.24
C PHE A 164 -10.05 -25.25 -10.85
N THR A 165 -10.68 -24.06 -10.91
CA THR A 165 -12.09 -23.94 -11.29
C THR A 165 -12.26 -23.52 -12.76
N PHE A 166 -11.28 -22.78 -13.30
CA PHE A 166 -11.36 -22.16 -14.63
C PHE A 166 -10.31 -22.72 -15.60
N ASP A 167 -10.48 -22.38 -16.87
CA ASP A 167 -9.57 -22.80 -17.94
C ASP A 167 -8.16 -22.22 -17.81
N LYS A 168 -7.21 -22.82 -18.53
CA LYS A 168 -5.79 -22.43 -18.50
C LYS A 168 -5.54 -20.96 -18.88
N SER A 169 -6.46 -20.32 -19.61
CA SER A 169 -6.38 -18.89 -19.97
C SER A 169 -6.38 -17.97 -18.74
N ILE A 170 -7.06 -18.36 -17.64
CA ILE A 170 -7.13 -17.58 -16.42
C ILE A 170 -5.77 -17.49 -15.70
N ILE A 171 -4.86 -18.42 -15.97
CA ILE A 171 -3.51 -18.46 -15.35
C ILE A 171 -2.74 -17.17 -15.68
N MET A 172 -2.96 -16.57 -16.85
CA MET A 172 -2.33 -15.30 -17.23
C MET A 172 -2.79 -14.13 -16.34
N PHE A 173 -3.99 -14.20 -15.77
CA PHE A 173 -4.49 -13.25 -14.78
C PHE A 173 -4.02 -13.61 -13.37
N VAL A 174 -4.12 -14.88 -12.98
CA VAL A 174 -3.89 -15.35 -11.61
C VAL A 174 -2.43 -15.12 -11.17
N ARG A 175 -1.45 -15.50 -12.01
CA ARG A 175 -0.03 -15.38 -11.64
C ARG A 175 0.38 -13.95 -11.27
N PRO A 176 0.18 -12.93 -12.10
CA PRO A 176 0.50 -11.56 -11.73
C PRO A 176 -0.39 -11.02 -10.61
N MET A 177 -1.64 -11.49 -10.48
CA MET A 177 -2.53 -11.08 -9.39
C MET A 177 -2.03 -11.55 -8.01
N LEU A 178 -1.52 -12.78 -7.90
CA LEU A 178 -0.91 -13.27 -6.65
C LEU A 178 0.29 -12.41 -6.22
N ILE A 179 1.12 -12.01 -7.19
CA ILE A 179 2.23 -11.07 -6.93
C ILE A 179 1.69 -9.74 -6.43
N GLY A 180 0.65 -9.20 -7.08
CA GLY A 180 0.02 -7.94 -6.69
C GLY A 180 -0.56 -7.99 -5.27
N ILE A 181 -1.19 -9.08 -4.85
CA ILE A 181 -1.72 -9.23 -3.49
C ILE A 181 -0.59 -9.15 -2.45
N ILE A 182 0.51 -9.85 -2.69
CA ILE A 182 1.68 -9.83 -1.78
C ILE A 182 2.28 -8.42 -1.74
N ALA A 183 2.43 -7.76 -2.89
CA ALA A 183 2.96 -6.41 -2.99
C ALA A 183 2.08 -5.39 -2.23
N THR A 184 0.76 -5.47 -2.37
CA THR A 184 -0.17 -4.55 -1.69
C THR A 184 -0.20 -4.77 -0.17
N MET A 185 -0.15 -6.02 0.30
CA MET A 185 -0.08 -6.33 1.73
C MET A 185 1.20 -5.76 2.35
N TYR A 186 2.33 -6.02 1.72
CA TYR A 186 3.63 -5.49 2.14
C TYR A 186 3.63 -3.97 2.21
N SER A 187 3.22 -3.30 1.13
CA SER A 187 3.20 -1.85 1.02
C SER A 187 2.30 -1.19 2.07
N SER A 188 1.12 -1.76 2.35
CA SER A 188 0.18 -1.21 3.33
C SER A 188 0.77 -1.17 4.74
N ILE A 189 1.58 -2.15 5.11
CA ILE A 189 2.18 -2.26 6.43
C ILE A 189 3.43 -1.39 6.56
N PHE A 190 4.35 -1.48 5.58
CA PHE A 190 5.70 -0.93 5.71
C PHE A 190 5.89 0.42 5.04
N MET A 191 5.03 0.80 4.09
CA MET A 191 5.12 2.07 3.38
C MET A 191 3.99 3.03 3.80
N VAL A 192 2.72 2.61 3.67
CA VAL A 192 1.58 3.52 3.84
C VAL A 192 1.50 4.09 5.26
N ALA A 193 1.60 3.23 6.27
CA ALA A 193 1.47 3.65 7.66
C ALA A 193 2.60 4.60 8.12
N PRO A 194 3.90 4.29 7.89
CA PRO A 194 4.99 5.20 8.21
C PRO A 194 4.95 6.49 7.40
N PHE A 195 4.64 6.40 6.09
CA PHE A 195 4.56 7.58 5.22
C PHE A 195 3.47 8.54 5.69
N TRP A 196 2.30 8.04 6.05
CA TRP A 196 1.26 8.82 6.69
C TRP A 196 1.75 9.47 7.99
N GLY A 197 2.52 8.75 8.81
CA GLY A 197 3.11 9.25 10.05
C GLY A 197 4.01 10.47 9.86
N TYR A 198 4.70 10.60 8.72
CA TYR A 198 5.54 11.78 8.41
C TYR A 198 4.71 13.06 8.23
N PHE A 199 3.49 12.94 7.69
CA PHE A 199 2.62 14.10 7.47
C PHE A 199 1.81 14.50 8.70
N VAL A 200 1.66 13.62 9.68
CA VAL A 200 0.95 13.95 10.92
C VAL A 200 1.75 14.94 11.74
N LYS A 201 1.13 16.09 12.03
CA LYS A 201 1.72 17.08 12.95
C LYS A 201 1.69 16.55 14.37
N GLU A 202 2.85 16.47 15.03
CA GLU A 202 2.92 16.21 16.47
C GLU A 202 2.17 17.34 17.20
N LYS A 203 1.22 17.00 18.05
CA LYS A 203 0.67 17.96 18.99
C LYS A 203 1.78 18.31 19.97
N LYS A 204 2.30 19.53 19.92
CA LYS A 204 3.11 20.06 21.02
C LYS A 204 2.23 19.96 22.26
N VAL A 205 2.59 19.10 23.20
CA VAL A 205 2.06 19.15 24.56
C VAL A 205 2.37 20.57 25.05
N ARG A 206 1.36 21.40 25.18
CA ARG A 206 1.48 22.63 25.93
C ARG A 206 1.87 22.14 27.33
N LYS A 207 3.10 22.43 27.74
CA LYS A 207 3.58 22.16 29.09
C LYS A 207 2.56 22.76 30.08
N GLN A 208 1.66 21.93 30.53
CA GLN A 208 0.75 22.26 31.63
C GLN A 208 1.50 22.25 32.97
N ASP A 209 2.80 21.89 32.93
CA ASP A 209 3.69 21.86 34.09
C ASP A 209 3.94 23.22 34.71
N ASN A 210 3.68 24.34 33.99
CA ASN A 210 3.94 25.67 34.55
C ASN A 210 2.79 26.23 35.38
N LEU A 211 1.65 25.56 35.44
CA LEU A 211 0.51 26.04 36.23
C LEU A 211 0.43 25.39 37.61
N VAL A 212 0.90 24.14 37.73
CA VAL A 212 0.91 23.43 39.03
C VAL A 212 2.02 23.96 39.93
N GLU A 213 3.17 24.36 39.39
CA GLU A 213 4.29 24.90 40.19
C GLU A 213 4.02 26.32 40.74
N LYS A 214 3.12 27.08 40.11
CA LYS A 214 2.70 28.42 40.63
C LYS A 214 1.72 28.38 41.76
N ASP A 215 0.97 27.29 41.93
CA ASP A 215 -0.01 27.16 43.01
C ASP A 215 0.56 26.60 44.31
N TYR A 216 1.81 26.08 44.28
CA TYR A 216 2.53 25.63 45.49
C TYR A 216 3.47 26.69 46.11
N ILE A 217 3.58 27.87 45.48
CA ILE A 217 4.44 28.96 45.95
C ILE A 217 3.63 30.20 46.43
N LYS A 218 2.34 30.01 46.75
CA LYS A 218 1.57 31.04 47.46
C LYS A 218 1.18 30.58 48.84
#